data_539b22c83139d8b0670c19f5aee4970f
#
_entry.id   539b22c83139d8b0670c19f5aee4970f
#
_cell.length_a   1.000
_cell.length_b   1.000
_cell.length_c   1.000
_cell.angle_alpha   90.00
_cell.angle_beta   90.00
_cell.angle_gamma   90.00
#
_symmetry.space_group_name_H-M   'P 1'
#
loop_
_entity.id
_entity.type
_entity.pdbx_description
1 polymer ?
#
loop_
_entity_poly.entity_id
_entity_poly.type
_entity_poly.pdbx_seq_one_letter_code
_entity_poly.pdbx_strand_id
1 'polypeptide(L)'
;MDRKIYVLGSGHNHPEHPDVVRCDILPGHGVDMVFDLDVIPWPIADGAAMEVNASHIMEHLKNPCRFMDELWRITYPGGQVYIETPDAANFDLAWCDPTHKRPFRLHTFLNYFTVIGVHRLPTVKHGWEF
;
A
#
# COMPACT_ATOMS: atom_id res chain seq x y z
N MET A 1 16.83 6.44 -15.28
CA MET A 1 16.43 5.38 -14.33
C MET A 1 14.98 5.00 -14.61
N ASP A 2 14.76 3.76 -14.92
CA ASP A 2 13.40 3.24 -15.16
C ASP A 2 12.70 3.03 -13.82
N ARG A 3 11.95 4.03 -13.43
CA ARG A 3 11.11 3.92 -12.23
C ARG A 3 9.87 3.12 -12.55
N LYS A 4 9.49 2.25 -11.62
CA LYS A 4 8.41 1.29 -11.80
C LYS A 4 7.16 1.65 -11.01
N ILE A 5 6.07 1.03 -11.42
CA ILE A 5 4.82 1.00 -10.68
C ILE A 5 4.81 -0.29 -9.86
N TYR A 6 4.67 -0.17 -8.56
CA TYR A 6 4.59 -1.33 -7.67
C TYR A 6 3.15 -1.58 -7.25
N VAL A 7 2.68 -2.80 -7.42
CA VAL A 7 1.36 -3.25 -6.96
C VAL A 7 1.57 -4.19 -5.79
N LEU A 8 1.23 -3.72 -4.60
CA LEU A 8 1.37 -4.47 -3.36
C LEU A 8 0.12 -5.30 -3.11
N GLY A 9 0.28 -6.57 -2.79
CA GLY A 9 -0.83 -7.50 -2.67
C GLY A 9 -1.55 -7.71 -4.00
N SER A 10 -0.78 -7.94 -5.06
CA SER A 10 -1.29 -7.99 -6.43
C SER A 10 -2.25 -9.16 -6.70
N GLY A 11 -2.22 -10.19 -5.87
CA GLY A 11 -2.86 -11.45 -6.22
C GLY A 11 -2.21 -12.08 -7.45
N HIS A 12 -2.85 -13.09 -8.01
CA HIS A 12 -2.31 -13.85 -9.13
C HIS A 12 -2.92 -13.47 -10.50
N ASN A 13 -3.84 -12.52 -10.52
CA ASN A 13 -4.58 -12.14 -11.73
C ASN A 13 -4.30 -10.71 -12.21
N HIS A 14 -3.31 -10.05 -11.63
CA HIS A 14 -2.98 -8.69 -12.08
C HIS A 14 -2.33 -8.75 -13.47
N PRO A 15 -2.77 -7.88 -14.41
CA PRO A 15 -2.21 -7.89 -15.75
C PRO A 15 -0.70 -7.65 -15.78
N GLU A 16 -0.02 -8.33 -16.68
CA GLU A 16 1.39 -8.10 -16.95
C GLU A 16 1.59 -6.78 -17.71
N HIS A 17 2.56 -5.99 -17.27
CA HIS A 17 2.98 -4.76 -17.94
C HIS A 17 4.47 -4.51 -17.66
N PRO A 18 5.27 -4.08 -18.65
CA PRO A 18 6.72 -3.94 -18.49
C PRO A 18 7.16 -2.97 -17.39
N ASP A 19 6.31 -1.99 -17.06
CA ASP A 19 6.61 -1.00 -16.02
C ASP A 19 6.02 -1.33 -14.67
N VAL A 20 5.28 -2.42 -14.55
CA VAL A 20 4.61 -2.85 -13.32
C VAL A 20 5.34 -4.01 -12.68
N VAL A 21 5.63 -3.88 -11.40
CA VAL A 21 6.16 -4.93 -10.52
C VAL A 21 5.04 -5.39 -9.58
N ARG A 22 4.62 -6.63 -9.74
CA ARG A 22 3.54 -7.22 -8.95
C ARG A 22 4.12 -7.94 -7.74
N CYS A 23 3.71 -7.52 -6.56
CA CYS A 23 4.23 -8.02 -5.28
C CYS A 23 3.13 -8.73 -4.50
N ASP A 24 3.43 -9.92 -3.99
CA ASP A 24 2.52 -10.67 -3.12
C ASP A 24 3.31 -11.48 -2.10
N ILE A 25 2.65 -11.90 -1.02
CA ILE A 25 3.26 -12.78 -0.01
C ILE A 25 3.34 -14.23 -0.49
N LEU A 26 2.45 -14.61 -1.41
CA LEU A 26 2.41 -15.95 -1.97
C LEU A 26 3.03 -15.96 -3.38
N PRO A 27 3.91 -16.92 -3.67
CA PRO A 27 4.41 -17.11 -5.02
C PRO A 27 3.27 -17.59 -5.94
N GLY A 28 3.33 -17.22 -7.21
CA GLY A 28 2.34 -17.66 -8.17
C GLY A 28 2.53 -17.02 -9.52
N HIS A 29 1.71 -17.46 -10.50
CA HIS A 29 1.71 -16.88 -11.82
C HIS A 29 1.32 -15.41 -11.76
N GLY A 30 2.13 -14.56 -12.35
CA GLY A 30 1.87 -13.12 -12.35
C GLY A 30 2.39 -12.38 -11.10
N VAL A 31 3.15 -13.04 -10.23
CA VAL A 31 3.85 -12.38 -9.12
C VAL A 31 5.33 -12.23 -9.48
N ASP A 32 5.82 -11.00 -9.49
CA ASP A 32 7.20 -10.67 -9.85
C ASP A 32 8.13 -10.68 -8.64
N MET A 33 7.63 -10.26 -7.47
CA MET A 33 8.37 -10.24 -6.21
C MET A 33 7.53 -10.86 -5.09
N VAL A 34 8.13 -11.77 -4.34
CA VAL A 34 7.49 -12.44 -3.20
C VAL A 34 8.13 -11.96 -1.91
N PHE A 35 7.37 -11.27 -1.08
CA PHE A 35 7.82 -10.85 0.26
C PHE A 35 6.63 -10.49 1.15
N ASP A 36 6.87 -10.49 2.46
CA ASP A 36 5.89 -10.13 3.48
C ASP A 36 5.98 -8.63 3.78
N LEU A 37 4.89 -7.90 3.60
CA LEU A 37 4.81 -6.47 3.87
C LEU A 37 4.96 -6.12 5.36
N ASP A 38 4.74 -7.07 6.26
CA ASP A 38 4.99 -6.90 7.70
C ASP A 38 6.48 -7.01 8.06
N VAL A 39 7.32 -7.48 7.15
CA VAL A 39 8.77 -7.60 7.33
C VAL A 39 9.47 -6.47 6.61
N ILE A 40 10.16 -5.63 7.36
CA ILE A 40 10.88 -4.48 6.83
C ILE A 40 12.41 -4.63 7.02
N PRO A 41 13.23 -4.00 6.17
CA PRO A 41 12.85 -3.26 4.95
C PRO A 41 12.36 -4.19 3.82
N TRP A 42 11.46 -3.67 3.00
CA TRP A 42 11.07 -4.38 1.79
C TRP A 42 12.24 -4.48 0.80
N PRO A 43 12.31 -5.52 -0.03
CA PRO A 43 13.38 -5.69 -1.01
C PRO A 43 13.20 -4.77 -2.24
N ILE A 44 12.87 -3.53 -1.98
CA ILE A 44 12.68 -2.45 -2.95
C ILE A 44 13.60 -1.30 -2.56
N ALA A 45 14.36 -0.79 -3.51
CA ALA A 45 15.29 0.31 -3.25
C ALA A 45 14.58 1.63 -2.95
N ASP A 46 15.27 2.50 -2.22
CA ASP A 46 14.81 3.87 -1.94
C ASP A 46 14.49 4.62 -3.24
N GLY A 47 13.33 5.24 -3.33
CA GLY A 47 12.93 6.05 -4.47
C GLY A 47 12.74 5.28 -5.79
N ALA A 48 12.60 3.96 -5.75
CA ALA A 48 12.43 3.11 -6.94
C ALA A 48 11.05 3.23 -7.58
N ALA A 49 10.04 3.61 -6.81
CA ALA A 49 8.66 3.63 -7.26
C ALA A 49 8.25 5.02 -7.78
N MET A 50 7.77 5.09 -9.01
CA MET A 50 7.00 6.23 -9.50
C MET A 50 5.58 6.24 -8.96
N GLU A 51 5.03 5.04 -8.78
CA GLU A 51 3.68 4.84 -8.30
C GLU A 51 3.64 3.56 -7.46
N VAL A 52 2.87 3.59 -6.38
CA VAL A 52 2.58 2.41 -5.56
C VAL A 52 1.08 2.28 -5.41
N ASN A 53 0.56 1.10 -5.70
CA ASN A 53 -0.84 0.75 -5.52
C ASN A 53 -0.97 -0.30 -4.42
N ALA A 54 -1.79 -0.01 -3.42
CA ALA A 54 -2.08 -0.90 -2.30
C ALA A 54 -3.58 -0.93 -2.03
N SER A 55 -4.27 -1.88 -2.65
CA SER A 55 -5.71 -2.06 -2.53
C SER A 55 -6.02 -3.22 -1.58
N HIS A 56 -6.80 -2.96 -0.54
CA HIS A 56 -7.24 -3.95 0.46
C HIS A 56 -6.07 -4.72 1.12
N ILE A 57 -5.04 -4.01 1.50
CA ILE A 57 -3.83 -4.56 2.12
C ILE A 57 -3.64 -4.03 3.54
N MET A 58 -3.78 -2.73 3.73
CA MET A 58 -3.39 -2.04 4.96
C MET A 58 -4.15 -2.56 6.19
N GLU A 59 -5.40 -2.93 6.05
CA GLU A 59 -6.26 -3.50 7.08
C GLU A 59 -5.81 -4.87 7.59
N HIS A 60 -5.00 -5.58 6.81
CA HIS A 60 -4.45 -6.89 7.17
C HIS A 60 -3.09 -6.83 7.87
N LEU A 61 -2.43 -5.67 7.86
CA LEU A 61 -1.07 -5.53 8.36
C LEU A 61 -1.00 -5.32 9.87
N LYS A 62 0.07 -5.80 10.48
CA LYS A 62 0.31 -5.69 11.92
C LYS A 62 0.68 -4.27 12.33
N ASN A 63 1.45 -3.58 11.49
CA ASN A 63 1.93 -2.23 11.80
C ASN A 63 1.75 -1.27 10.63
N PRO A 64 0.60 -0.57 10.56
CA PRO A 64 0.33 0.37 9.47
C PRO A 64 1.29 1.57 9.44
N CYS A 65 1.85 1.97 10.57
CA CYS A 65 2.83 3.06 10.59
C CYS A 65 4.12 2.68 9.88
N ARG A 66 4.61 1.46 10.10
CA ARG A 66 5.79 0.92 9.40
C ARG A 66 5.52 0.75 7.90
N PHE A 67 4.33 0.33 7.55
CA PHE A 67 3.88 0.26 6.16
C PHE A 67 3.95 1.64 5.48
N MET A 68 3.46 2.67 6.15
CA MET A 68 3.51 4.04 5.62
C MET A 68 4.94 4.57 5.49
N ASP A 69 5.83 4.24 6.44
CA ASP A 69 7.25 4.59 6.36
C ASP A 69 7.93 3.96 5.14
N GLU A 70 7.64 2.69 4.89
CA GLU A 70 8.19 1.98 3.73
C GLU A 70 7.62 2.51 2.41
N LEU A 71 6.32 2.82 2.35
CA LEU A 71 5.73 3.48 1.18
C LEU A 71 6.45 4.79 0.87
N TRP A 72 6.74 5.57 1.89
CA TRP A 72 7.49 6.81 1.70
C TRP A 72 8.93 6.56 1.21
N ARG A 73 9.62 5.59 1.82
CA ARG A 73 11.01 5.26 1.46
C ARG A 73 11.17 4.84 -0.01
N ILE A 74 10.29 3.96 -0.47
CA ILE A 74 10.38 3.42 -1.83
C ILE A 74 9.85 4.36 -2.91
N THR A 75 9.00 5.33 -2.54
CA THR A 75 8.40 6.25 -3.50
C THR A 75 9.37 7.38 -3.83
N TYR A 76 9.57 7.60 -5.12
CA TYR A 76 10.39 8.71 -5.61
C TYR A 76 9.75 10.06 -5.25
N PRO A 77 10.56 11.10 -4.95
CA PRO A 77 10.05 12.46 -4.76
C PRO A 77 9.21 12.92 -5.97
N GLY A 78 7.92 13.20 -5.75
CA GLY A 78 6.96 13.48 -6.81
C GLY A 78 6.20 12.25 -7.32
N GLY A 79 6.52 11.06 -6.85
CA GLY A 79 5.77 9.85 -7.10
C GLY A 79 4.39 9.85 -6.44
N GLN A 80 3.58 8.86 -6.74
CA GLN A 80 2.20 8.76 -6.27
C GLN A 80 1.97 7.46 -5.50
N VAL A 81 1.15 7.53 -4.46
CA VAL A 81 0.72 6.36 -3.69
C VAL A 81 -0.80 6.31 -3.65
N TYR A 82 -1.35 5.19 -4.06
CA TYR A 82 -2.78 4.91 -4.00
C TYR A 82 -3.03 3.83 -2.95
N ILE A 83 -3.85 4.15 -1.98
CA ILE A 83 -4.26 3.21 -0.93
C ILE A 83 -5.77 3.13 -0.95
N GLU A 84 -6.28 1.91 -1.01
CA GLU A 84 -7.69 1.60 -0.84
C GLU A 84 -7.83 0.64 0.34
N THR A 85 -8.71 1.00 1.28
CA THR A 85 -9.02 0.19 2.46
C THR A 85 -10.47 0.45 2.86
N PRO A 86 -11.18 -0.54 3.45
CA PRO A 86 -12.56 -0.33 3.88
C PRO A 86 -12.68 0.81 4.90
N ASP A 87 -13.70 1.65 4.75
CA ASP A 87 -14.02 2.67 5.76
C ASP A 87 -14.57 1.99 7.02
N ALA A 88 -14.06 2.35 8.18
CA ALA A 88 -14.53 1.83 9.47
C ALA A 88 -16.01 2.07 9.74
N ALA A 89 -16.61 3.06 9.09
CA ALA A 89 -18.05 3.30 9.16
C ALA A 89 -18.87 2.29 8.36
N ASN A 90 -18.27 1.58 7.41
CA ASN A 90 -18.90 0.45 6.74
C ASN A 90 -18.61 -0.84 7.53
N PHE A 91 -19.53 -1.20 8.42
CA PHE A 91 -19.35 -2.35 9.32
C PHE A 91 -19.18 -3.67 8.58
N ASP A 92 -19.89 -3.86 7.48
CA ASP A 92 -19.81 -5.11 6.72
C ASP A 92 -18.45 -5.30 6.06
N LEU A 93 -17.91 -4.26 5.46
CA LEU A 93 -16.59 -4.36 4.82
C LEU A 93 -15.44 -4.29 5.81
N ALA A 94 -15.53 -3.47 6.85
CA ALA A 94 -14.42 -3.25 7.77
C ALA A 94 -14.29 -4.35 8.83
N TRP A 95 -15.41 -4.93 9.29
CA TRP A 95 -15.45 -5.76 10.48
C TRP A 95 -15.84 -7.22 10.25
N CYS A 96 -16.48 -7.57 9.13
CA CYS A 96 -16.91 -8.95 8.90
C CYS A 96 -15.77 -9.90 8.53
N ASP A 97 -14.67 -9.41 7.98
CA ASP A 97 -13.51 -10.22 7.67
C ASP A 97 -12.65 -10.41 8.93
N PRO A 98 -12.51 -11.67 9.44
CA PRO A 98 -11.75 -11.94 10.65
C PRO A 98 -10.23 -11.71 10.48
N THR A 99 -9.74 -11.53 9.26
CA THR A 99 -8.33 -11.25 8.98
C THR A 99 -8.01 -9.76 9.01
N HIS A 100 -9.01 -8.89 9.09
CA HIS A 100 -8.82 -7.47 9.30
C HIS A 100 -8.31 -7.19 10.73
N LYS A 101 -7.17 -6.53 10.86
CA LYS A 101 -6.54 -6.24 12.15
C LYS A 101 -6.99 -4.92 12.73
N ARG A 102 -7.28 -3.95 11.87
CA ARG A 102 -7.84 -2.66 12.29
C ARG A 102 -8.57 -1.96 11.15
N PRO A 103 -9.60 -1.19 11.46
CA PRO A 103 -10.28 -0.33 10.49
C PRO A 103 -9.59 1.03 10.37
N PHE A 104 -9.89 1.72 9.29
CA PHE A 104 -9.39 3.06 9.00
C PHE A 104 -10.53 4.01 8.64
N ARG A 105 -10.31 5.28 8.90
CA ARG A 105 -11.16 6.38 8.46
C ARG A 105 -10.31 7.38 7.67
N LEU A 106 -10.97 8.25 6.90
CA LEU A 106 -10.28 9.34 6.19
C LEU A 106 -9.44 10.19 7.16
N HIS A 107 -9.95 10.48 8.35
CA HIS A 107 -9.22 11.21 9.38
C HIS A 107 -7.93 10.53 9.85
N THR A 108 -7.84 9.21 9.76
CA THR A 108 -6.60 8.48 10.06
C THR A 108 -5.48 8.95 9.12
N PHE A 109 -5.78 9.04 7.83
CA PHE A 109 -4.81 9.47 6.84
C PHE A 109 -4.52 10.98 6.94
N LEU A 110 -5.56 11.80 7.09
CA LEU A 110 -5.41 13.25 7.14
C LEU A 110 -4.68 13.74 8.39
N ASN A 111 -4.96 13.14 9.56
CA ASN A 111 -4.47 13.65 10.83
C ASN A 111 -3.23 12.93 11.36
N TYR A 112 -3.07 11.65 11.06
CA TYR A 112 -2.01 10.84 11.66
C TYR A 112 -0.89 10.49 10.70
N PHE A 113 -1.20 10.27 9.44
CA PHE A 113 -0.17 9.92 8.46
C PHE A 113 0.42 11.11 7.71
N THR A 114 -0.24 12.26 7.76
CA THR A 114 0.26 13.49 7.11
C THR A 114 0.83 14.51 8.07
N VAL A 115 0.41 14.52 9.34
CA VAL A 115 0.71 15.60 10.30
C VAL A 115 1.57 15.16 11.48
N ILE A 116 1.42 13.95 12.00
CA ILE A 116 1.96 13.60 13.33
C ILE A 116 3.20 12.72 13.30
N GLY A 117 3.62 12.16 12.20
CA GLY A 117 4.81 11.33 12.30
C GLY A 117 5.26 10.63 11.05
N VAL A 118 4.37 10.39 10.15
CA VAL A 118 4.71 9.85 8.83
C VAL A 118 4.64 11.01 7.86
N HIS A 119 5.58 11.92 8.03
CA HIS A 119 5.51 13.30 7.54
C HIS A 119 5.69 13.49 6.06
N ARG A 120 5.75 12.46 5.25
CA ARG A 120 6.41 12.67 3.97
C ARG A 120 5.80 11.91 2.81
N LEU A 121 4.51 11.56 2.90
CA LEU A 121 3.88 11.00 1.72
C LEU A 121 3.85 12.05 0.61
N PRO A 122 4.36 11.71 -0.57
CA PRO A 122 4.03 12.48 -1.75
C PRO A 122 2.51 12.47 -1.89
N THR A 123 1.96 13.53 -2.38
CA THR A 123 0.53 13.85 -2.49
C THR A 123 -0.38 12.63 -2.50
N VAL A 124 -1.11 12.39 -1.41
CA VAL A 124 -2.19 11.41 -1.40
C VAL A 124 -3.34 11.98 -2.20
N LYS A 125 -3.59 11.45 -3.37
CA LYS A 125 -4.80 11.78 -4.11
C LYS A 125 -5.96 10.99 -3.50
N HIS A 126 -6.92 11.68 -2.95
CA HIS A 126 -8.13 11.09 -2.40
C HIS A 126 -9.09 10.75 -3.54
N GLY A 127 -9.21 9.47 -3.83
CA GLY A 127 -10.29 8.93 -4.64
C GLY A 127 -11.09 7.98 -3.76
N TRP A 128 -12.10 8.49 -3.06
CA TRP A 128 -13.04 7.66 -2.34
C TRP A 128 -14.28 7.47 -3.20
N GLU A 129 -14.51 6.26 -3.65
CA GLU A 129 -15.84 5.83 -4.06
C GLU A 129 -16.53 5.23 -2.82
N PHE A 130 -17.60 5.86 -2.42
CA PHE A 130 -18.45 5.39 -1.33
C PHE A 130 -19.46 4.36 -1.83
#